data_dfa286b918fedb17ba04868b013c9fd5
#
_entry.id   dfa286b918fedb17ba04868b013c9fd5
#
_cell.length_a   1.000
_cell.length_b   1.000
_cell.length_c   1.000
_cell.angle_alpha   90.00
_cell.angle_beta   90.00
_cell.angle_gamma   90.00
#
_symmetry.space_group_name_H-M   'P 1'
#
loop_
_entity.id
_entity.type
_entity.pdbx_description
1 polymer ?
#
loop_
_entity_poly.entity_id
_entity_poly.type
_entity_poly.pdbx_seq_one_letter_code
_entity_poly.pdbx_strand_id
1 'polypeptide(L)'
;MAKQIVHGEQSRQALMRGVNQLADAVKITLGPRGRNVVLDKKFGAPSITKDGVTVAKEIELKDGPENMGAQMVREVASKTSDVAGDGTTTATVLAQAIFREGVKNVAAGANPMGLKRGIEQAVEAAVAELKKLSKPVKGEMISQVGSVSANNDKTIGGIIAEAMKKVGKDGVITVEEAKSIETSLEVVEGMQFDRGYLSPYFVTDAERMEAELNDCSILLQEKKISSMKDLLPLLEQIAKSGRPLLIIAEDIEGEALATLVVNKLRGTLSVAAVKAPGFGDRRKAMLEDIAIVTGGKVISEELGIKLENVRLEDLGHAKKITIDKDNTTIIEGAGKHSDIEGRVKQLRVQIEETTSDYDREKLQERLAKLVGGVAVIKVGAATETELKEKKARVEDAMHATRAAVEEGIVPGGGVALLRCVPAVEKLKLEGDEAIGGNILRRALEEPLRQIVNNSGYEGAVVAEKVRQSSELNFGFNAETEKYEDLVAAGVIDPTKVTRTALQNAASIAALLLTTEALITEIKEDQKAPAMPQGGGMGDMY
;
A
#
# COMPACT_ATOMS: atom_id res chain seq x y z
N MET A 1 -26.86 -20.63 -5.71
CA MET A 1 -27.35 -19.90 -4.52
C MET A 1 -28.41 -18.90 -4.97
N ALA A 2 -29.50 -18.76 -4.20
CA ALA A 2 -30.54 -17.77 -4.49
C ALA A 2 -29.99 -16.36 -4.22
N LYS A 3 -30.45 -15.37 -4.99
CA LYS A 3 -30.05 -13.98 -4.85
C LYS A 3 -31.22 -13.12 -4.40
N GLN A 4 -30.96 -12.21 -3.49
CA GLN A 4 -31.88 -11.15 -3.08
C GLN A 4 -31.61 -9.91 -3.93
N ILE A 5 -32.67 -9.27 -4.38
CA ILE A 5 -32.61 -8.02 -5.14
C ILE A 5 -33.33 -6.94 -4.31
N VAL A 6 -32.64 -5.83 -4.02
CA VAL A 6 -33.18 -4.70 -3.28
C VAL A 6 -33.08 -3.47 -4.18
N HIS A 7 -34.15 -2.69 -4.30
CA HIS A 7 -34.24 -1.54 -5.21
C HIS A 7 -34.48 -0.21 -4.47
N GLY A 8 -34.16 0.88 -5.16
CA GLY A 8 -34.55 2.24 -4.83
C GLY A 8 -34.04 2.70 -3.46
N GLU A 9 -34.90 3.35 -2.69
CA GLU A 9 -34.53 3.92 -1.39
C GLU A 9 -34.06 2.87 -0.37
N GLN A 10 -34.63 1.65 -0.41
CA GLN A 10 -34.22 0.56 0.48
C GLN A 10 -32.75 0.14 0.22
N SER A 11 -32.33 0.13 -1.05
CA SER A 11 -30.94 -0.16 -1.41
C SER A 11 -30.00 0.92 -0.89
N ARG A 12 -30.34 2.20 -1.07
CA ARG A 12 -29.54 3.33 -0.58
C ARG A 12 -29.41 3.35 0.93
N GLN A 13 -30.49 3.07 1.66
CA GLN A 13 -30.48 3.01 3.13
C GLN A 13 -29.65 1.84 3.66
N ALA A 14 -29.71 0.67 3.02
CA ALA A 14 -28.87 -0.48 3.37
C ALA A 14 -27.38 -0.17 3.15
N LEU A 15 -27.03 0.38 1.98
CA LEU A 15 -25.66 0.84 1.71
C LEU A 15 -25.18 1.86 2.76
N MET A 16 -26.01 2.83 3.11
CA MET A 16 -25.68 3.86 4.09
C MET A 16 -25.41 3.27 5.49
N ARG A 17 -26.21 2.30 5.92
CA ARG A 17 -25.94 1.61 7.20
C ARG A 17 -24.62 0.88 7.18
N GLY A 18 -24.31 0.17 6.09
CA GLY A 18 -23.04 -0.52 5.92
C GLY A 18 -21.83 0.42 5.90
N VAL A 19 -21.92 1.51 5.11
CA VAL A 19 -20.91 2.58 5.07
C VAL A 19 -20.66 3.16 6.46
N ASN A 20 -21.73 3.47 7.21
CA ASN A 20 -21.62 4.03 8.55
C ASN A 20 -20.97 3.04 9.53
N GLN A 21 -21.40 1.78 9.56
CA GLN A 21 -20.84 0.79 10.47
C GLN A 21 -19.32 0.63 10.29
N LEU A 22 -18.84 0.56 9.05
CA LEU A 22 -17.41 0.48 8.79
C LEU A 22 -16.70 1.80 9.13
N ALA A 23 -17.20 2.93 8.61
CA ALA A 23 -16.55 4.21 8.81
C ALA A 23 -16.52 4.65 10.27
N ASP A 24 -17.56 4.35 11.05
CA ASP A 24 -17.62 4.68 12.49
C ASP A 24 -16.61 3.87 13.30
N ALA A 25 -16.30 2.63 12.90
CA ALA A 25 -15.25 1.83 13.52
C ALA A 25 -13.83 2.33 13.14
N VAL A 26 -13.65 2.79 11.89
CA VAL A 26 -12.34 3.24 11.40
C VAL A 26 -12.01 4.67 11.87
N LYS A 27 -12.95 5.62 11.82
CA LYS A 27 -12.70 7.06 12.08
C LYS A 27 -12.20 7.38 13.49
N ILE A 28 -12.45 6.48 14.47
CA ILE A 28 -11.96 6.67 15.85
C ILE A 28 -10.45 6.59 15.95
N THR A 29 -9.78 6.01 14.96
CA THR A 29 -8.31 5.89 14.91
C THR A 29 -7.62 7.16 14.41
N LEU A 30 -8.37 8.13 13.83
CA LEU A 30 -7.83 9.29 13.13
C LEU A 30 -7.19 10.32 14.08
N GLY A 31 -5.98 10.75 13.74
CA GLY A 31 -5.28 11.85 14.38
C GLY A 31 -4.47 11.43 15.63
N PRO A 32 -3.75 12.37 16.26
CA PRO A 32 -2.81 12.09 17.36
C PRO A 32 -3.51 11.50 18.59
N ARG A 33 -4.77 11.86 18.83
CA ARG A 33 -5.61 11.34 19.92
C ARG A 33 -6.60 10.27 19.46
N GLY A 34 -6.41 9.73 18.27
CA GLY A 34 -7.13 8.56 17.79
C GLY A 34 -6.87 7.34 18.70
N ARG A 35 -7.82 6.43 18.78
CA ARG A 35 -7.81 5.27 19.67
C ARG A 35 -7.57 3.99 18.90
N ASN A 36 -7.04 2.99 19.60
CA ASN A 36 -6.86 1.66 19.04
C ASN A 36 -8.20 0.92 18.92
N VAL A 37 -8.26 0.02 17.95
CA VAL A 37 -9.32 -0.97 17.76
C VAL A 37 -8.77 -2.35 18.09
N VAL A 38 -9.55 -3.14 18.80
CA VAL A 38 -9.24 -4.55 19.09
C VAL A 38 -9.97 -5.41 18.08
N LEU A 39 -9.22 -6.25 17.38
CA LEU A 39 -9.72 -7.15 16.34
C LEU A 39 -9.66 -8.59 16.86
N ASP A 40 -10.77 -9.31 16.78
CA ASP A 40 -10.83 -10.74 17.09
C ASP A 40 -10.14 -11.55 15.99
N LYS A 41 -9.40 -12.56 16.37
CA LYS A 41 -8.78 -13.51 15.42
C LYS A 41 -9.33 -14.90 15.64
N LYS A 42 -9.64 -15.60 14.54
CA LYS A 42 -10.12 -16.99 14.60
C LYS A 42 -9.14 -17.93 15.30
N PHE A 43 -7.85 -17.61 15.24
CA PHE A 43 -6.77 -18.36 15.88
C PHE A 43 -5.75 -17.37 16.46
N GLY A 44 -5.33 -17.59 17.70
CA GLY A 44 -4.36 -16.75 18.42
C GLY A 44 -4.99 -15.67 19.29
N ALA A 45 -4.17 -14.73 19.75
CA ALA A 45 -4.61 -13.60 20.56
C ALA A 45 -5.26 -12.51 19.69
N PRO A 46 -6.24 -11.74 20.22
CA PRO A 46 -6.75 -10.55 19.54
C PRO A 46 -5.62 -9.59 19.16
N SER A 47 -5.74 -8.95 18.00
CA SER A 47 -4.81 -7.92 17.57
C SER A 47 -5.31 -6.53 17.94
N ILE A 48 -4.38 -5.62 18.25
CA ILE A 48 -4.67 -4.23 18.56
C ILE A 48 -4.00 -3.38 17.47
N THR A 49 -4.78 -2.49 16.86
CA THR A 49 -4.26 -1.64 15.78
C THR A 49 -4.91 -0.27 15.78
N LYS A 50 -4.20 0.69 15.20
CA LYS A 50 -4.68 2.04 14.85
C LYS A 50 -4.76 2.24 13.33
N ASP A 51 -4.25 1.29 12.55
CA ASP A 51 -4.28 1.36 11.11
C ASP A 51 -5.70 1.17 10.56
N GLY A 52 -6.16 2.17 9.78
CA GLY A 52 -7.51 2.20 9.24
C GLY A 52 -7.79 1.12 8.22
N VAL A 53 -6.82 0.73 7.39
CA VAL A 53 -7.05 -0.31 6.38
C VAL A 53 -7.14 -1.69 7.02
N THR A 54 -6.35 -1.97 8.04
CA THR A 54 -6.42 -3.22 8.80
C THR A 54 -7.78 -3.36 9.49
N VAL A 55 -8.28 -2.28 10.14
CA VAL A 55 -9.62 -2.28 10.72
C VAL A 55 -10.69 -2.50 9.65
N ALA A 56 -10.61 -1.80 8.51
CA ALA A 56 -11.59 -1.92 7.44
C ALA A 56 -11.65 -3.32 6.81
N LYS A 57 -10.52 -4.00 6.69
CA LYS A 57 -10.42 -5.37 6.13
C LYS A 57 -11.11 -6.42 7.00
N GLU A 58 -11.12 -6.25 8.31
CA GLU A 58 -11.72 -7.21 9.25
C GLU A 58 -13.25 -7.06 9.39
N ILE A 59 -13.83 -5.96 8.87
CA ILE A 59 -15.28 -5.72 9.02
C ILE A 59 -16.05 -6.49 7.95
N GLU A 60 -16.83 -7.48 8.39
CA GLU A 60 -17.81 -8.21 7.60
C GLU A 60 -19.17 -8.20 8.32
N LEU A 61 -20.20 -7.72 7.62
CA LEU A 61 -21.54 -7.59 8.18
C LEU A 61 -22.40 -8.81 7.83
N LYS A 62 -23.34 -9.16 8.71
CA LYS A 62 -24.25 -10.31 8.51
C LYS A 62 -25.25 -10.03 7.38
N ASP A 63 -25.82 -8.82 7.34
CA ASP A 63 -26.77 -8.42 6.32
C ASP A 63 -26.05 -8.18 5.00
N GLY A 64 -26.45 -8.89 3.94
CA GLY A 64 -25.79 -8.84 2.62
C GLY A 64 -25.80 -7.45 1.99
N PRO A 65 -26.96 -6.77 1.88
CA PRO A 65 -27.05 -5.39 1.41
C PRO A 65 -26.20 -4.38 2.18
N GLU A 66 -26.18 -4.44 3.52
CA GLU A 66 -25.32 -3.58 4.35
C GLU A 66 -23.85 -3.90 4.14
N ASN A 67 -23.50 -5.19 4.05
CA ASN A 67 -22.13 -5.62 3.82
C ASN A 67 -21.56 -5.09 2.49
N MET A 68 -22.38 -4.95 1.45
CA MET A 68 -21.94 -4.31 0.20
C MET A 68 -21.50 -2.87 0.42
N GLY A 69 -22.24 -2.09 1.21
CA GLY A 69 -21.84 -0.73 1.59
C GLY A 69 -20.51 -0.70 2.33
N ALA A 70 -20.33 -1.59 3.30
CA ALA A 70 -19.07 -1.73 4.02
C ALA A 70 -17.92 -2.12 3.08
N GLN A 71 -18.12 -3.11 2.20
CA GLN A 71 -17.09 -3.56 1.25
C GLN A 71 -16.66 -2.46 0.28
N MET A 72 -17.57 -1.60 -0.18
CA MET A 72 -17.21 -0.48 -1.06
C MET A 72 -16.32 0.55 -0.35
N VAL A 73 -16.56 0.84 0.93
CA VAL A 73 -15.68 1.73 1.71
C VAL A 73 -14.36 1.03 2.08
N ARG A 74 -14.37 -0.29 2.31
CA ARG A 74 -13.14 -1.07 2.44
C ARG A 74 -12.26 -0.95 1.20
N GLU A 75 -12.86 -0.97 0.00
CA GLU A 75 -12.13 -0.76 -1.25
C GLU A 75 -11.48 0.62 -1.32
N VAL A 76 -12.16 1.69 -0.83
CA VAL A 76 -11.56 3.03 -0.71
C VAL A 76 -10.28 2.99 0.14
N ALA A 77 -10.35 2.38 1.32
CA ALA A 77 -9.19 2.27 2.21
C ALA A 77 -8.06 1.46 1.58
N SER A 78 -8.38 0.30 0.98
CA SER A 78 -7.39 -0.57 0.34
C SER A 78 -6.70 0.10 -0.84
N LYS A 79 -7.44 0.75 -1.75
CA LYS A 79 -6.86 1.48 -2.88
C LYS A 79 -6.02 2.67 -2.46
N THR A 80 -6.38 3.34 -1.36
CA THR A 80 -5.58 4.44 -0.84
C THR A 80 -4.26 3.93 -0.25
N SER A 81 -4.29 2.81 0.47
CA SER A 81 -3.09 2.10 0.93
C SER A 81 -2.19 1.69 -0.23
N ASP A 82 -2.75 1.05 -1.28
CA ASP A 82 -2.01 0.57 -2.45
C ASP A 82 -1.24 1.69 -3.18
N VAL A 83 -1.81 2.90 -3.28
CA VAL A 83 -1.25 4.01 -4.07
C VAL A 83 -0.37 4.93 -3.25
N ALA A 84 -0.76 5.21 -2.01
CA ALA A 84 -0.11 6.21 -1.16
C ALA A 84 0.51 5.63 0.12
N GLY A 85 0.17 4.39 0.47
CA GLY A 85 0.66 3.68 1.66
C GLY A 85 0.17 4.23 3.00
N ASP A 86 -0.60 5.33 2.98
CA ASP A 86 -1.16 6.00 4.16
C ASP A 86 -2.47 6.74 3.77
N GLY A 87 -3.14 7.38 4.75
CA GLY A 87 -4.36 8.18 4.53
C GLY A 87 -5.65 7.37 4.41
N THR A 88 -5.63 6.10 4.74
CA THR A 88 -6.75 5.16 4.63
C THR A 88 -7.95 5.58 5.48
N THR A 89 -7.71 6.05 6.71
CA THR A 89 -8.75 6.58 7.61
C THR A 89 -9.35 7.88 7.08
N THR A 90 -8.53 8.80 6.57
CA THR A 90 -8.98 10.05 5.94
C THR A 90 -9.86 9.77 4.73
N ALA A 91 -9.47 8.83 3.88
CA ALA A 91 -10.25 8.41 2.72
C ALA A 91 -11.62 7.82 3.13
N THR A 92 -11.66 7.00 4.19
CA THR A 92 -12.88 6.42 4.76
C THR A 92 -13.83 7.51 5.28
N VAL A 93 -13.31 8.50 6.01
CA VAL A 93 -14.10 9.64 6.53
C VAL A 93 -14.68 10.47 5.40
N LEU A 94 -13.88 10.78 4.37
CA LEU A 94 -14.33 11.50 3.19
C LEU A 94 -15.42 10.73 2.42
N ALA A 95 -15.24 9.43 2.20
CA ALA A 95 -16.23 8.59 1.51
C ALA A 95 -17.57 8.56 2.26
N GLN A 96 -17.54 8.39 3.59
CA GLN A 96 -18.74 8.48 4.43
C GLN A 96 -19.42 9.83 4.29
N ALA A 97 -18.65 10.92 4.37
CA ALA A 97 -19.18 12.28 4.31
C ALA A 97 -19.84 12.57 2.96
N ILE A 98 -19.16 12.28 1.85
CA ILE A 98 -19.68 12.50 0.50
C ILE A 98 -20.95 11.67 0.28
N PHE A 99 -20.93 10.39 0.64
CA PHE A 99 -22.08 9.51 0.44
C PHE A 99 -23.27 9.93 1.31
N ARG A 100 -23.03 10.26 2.59
CA ARG A 100 -24.08 10.73 3.52
C ARG A 100 -24.77 12.00 3.03
N GLU A 101 -24.02 12.99 2.59
CA GLU A 101 -24.60 14.23 2.06
C GLU A 101 -25.27 14.00 0.70
N GLY A 102 -24.69 13.13 -0.14
CA GLY A 102 -25.23 12.78 -1.44
C GLY A 102 -26.60 12.09 -1.34
N VAL A 103 -26.74 11.07 -0.48
CA VAL A 103 -28.01 10.34 -0.29
C VAL A 103 -29.15 11.26 0.13
N LYS A 104 -28.90 12.27 0.98
CA LYS A 104 -29.91 13.26 1.37
C LYS A 104 -30.44 14.02 0.17
N ASN A 105 -29.57 14.42 -0.75
CA ASN A 105 -29.94 15.16 -1.95
C ASN A 105 -30.64 14.27 -2.99
N VAL A 106 -30.21 13.01 -3.14
CA VAL A 106 -30.92 12.04 -3.99
C VAL A 106 -32.34 11.77 -3.47
N ALA A 107 -32.49 11.59 -2.16
CA ALA A 107 -33.81 11.44 -1.53
C ALA A 107 -34.69 12.69 -1.70
N ALA A 108 -34.10 13.90 -1.80
CA ALA A 108 -34.79 15.14 -2.11
C ALA A 108 -35.09 15.33 -3.61
N GLY A 109 -34.73 14.37 -4.48
CA GLY A 109 -35.11 14.39 -5.90
C GLY A 109 -33.99 14.88 -6.85
N ALA A 110 -32.77 15.15 -6.36
CA ALA A 110 -31.65 15.50 -7.23
C ALA A 110 -31.21 14.31 -8.11
N ASN A 111 -30.84 14.60 -9.34
CA ASN A 111 -30.37 13.57 -10.28
C ASN A 111 -28.98 13.04 -9.88
N PRO A 112 -28.84 11.75 -9.53
CA PRO A 112 -27.57 11.19 -9.09
C PRO A 112 -26.42 11.35 -10.09
N MET A 113 -26.72 11.30 -11.39
CA MET A 113 -25.72 11.49 -12.44
C MET A 113 -25.22 12.95 -12.53
N GLY A 114 -26.10 13.92 -12.26
CA GLY A 114 -25.74 15.33 -12.12
C GLY A 114 -24.87 15.57 -10.90
N LEU A 115 -25.26 14.98 -9.75
CA LEU A 115 -24.45 15.04 -8.52
C LEU A 115 -23.05 14.47 -8.74
N LYS A 116 -22.94 13.31 -9.40
CA LYS A 116 -21.66 12.66 -9.71
C LYS A 116 -20.76 13.62 -10.50
N ARG A 117 -21.24 14.18 -11.63
CA ARG A 117 -20.44 15.13 -12.43
C ARG A 117 -19.99 16.34 -11.63
N GLY A 118 -20.86 16.89 -10.79
CA GLY A 118 -20.52 18.03 -9.92
C GLY A 118 -19.45 17.67 -8.89
N ILE A 119 -19.52 16.48 -8.29
CA ILE A 119 -18.50 15.98 -7.35
C ILE A 119 -17.16 15.81 -8.10
N GLU A 120 -17.14 15.21 -9.29
CA GLU A 120 -15.93 15.00 -10.10
C GLU A 120 -15.23 16.33 -10.43
N GLN A 121 -15.98 17.34 -10.92
CA GLN A 121 -15.42 18.66 -11.22
C GLN A 121 -14.89 19.36 -9.95
N ALA A 122 -15.59 19.23 -8.83
CA ALA A 122 -15.14 19.78 -7.55
C ALA A 122 -13.87 19.10 -7.02
N VAL A 123 -13.72 17.78 -7.22
CA VAL A 123 -12.48 17.02 -6.90
C VAL A 123 -11.31 17.52 -7.73
N GLU A 124 -11.50 17.70 -9.04
CA GLU A 124 -10.45 18.21 -9.93
C GLU A 124 -9.96 19.59 -9.47
N ALA A 125 -10.89 20.50 -9.10
CA ALA A 125 -10.56 21.82 -8.58
C ALA A 125 -9.80 21.74 -7.24
N ALA A 126 -10.25 20.88 -6.32
CA ALA A 126 -9.59 20.67 -5.04
C ALA A 126 -8.19 20.09 -5.20
N VAL A 127 -8.00 19.09 -6.08
CA VAL A 127 -6.70 18.50 -6.40
C VAL A 127 -5.75 19.51 -7.03
N ALA A 128 -6.25 20.36 -7.93
CA ALA A 128 -5.45 21.43 -8.52
C ALA A 128 -4.98 22.43 -7.46
N GLU A 129 -5.83 22.74 -6.47
CA GLU A 129 -5.47 23.62 -5.36
C GLU A 129 -4.48 22.97 -4.40
N LEU A 130 -4.66 21.68 -4.04
CA LEU A 130 -3.69 20.93 -3.24
C LEU A 130 -2.28 20.95 -3.87
N LYS A 131 -2.18 20.80 -5.19
CA LYS A 131 -0.90 20.89 -5.91
C LYS A 131 -0.26 22.27 -5.79
N LYS A 132 -1.03 23.36 -5.77
CA LYS A 132 -0.51 24.72 -5.57
C LYS A 132 -0.06 24.96 -4.13
N LEU A 133 -0.76 24.39 -3.15
CA LEU A 133 -0.42 24.48 -1.74
C LEU A 133 0.83 23.65 -1.39
N SER A 134 1.14 22.65 -2.20
CA SER A 134 2.25 21.72 -1.97
C SER A 134 3.60 22.42 -1.98
N LYS A 135 4.44 22.06 -0.99
CA LYS A 135 5.82 22.51 -0.85
C LYS A 135 6.77 21.33 -0.90
N PRO A 136 7.92 21.44 -1.60
CA PRO A 136 8.91 20.36 -1.62
C PRO A 136 9.47 20.09 -0.24
N VAL A 137 9.67 18.82 0.08
CA VAL A 137 10.26 18.39 1.36
C VAL A 137 11.75 18.73 1.42
N LYS A 138 12.20 19.30 2.54
CA LYS A 138 13.60 19.66 2.78
C LYS A 138 14.03 19.36 4.23
N GLY A 139 15.23 18.82 4.39
CA GLY A 139 15.88 18.68 5.68
C GLY A 139 15.05 17.93 6.74
N GLU A 140 14.75 18.60 7.84
CA GLU A 140 14.02 18.02 8.97
C GLU A 140 12.57 17.63 8.67
N MET A 141 11.96 18.15 7.59
CA MET A 141 10.59 17.81 7.21
C MET A 141 10.42 16.31 6.94
N ILE A 142 11.46 15.60 6.49
CA ILE A 142 11.43 14.15 6.31
C ILE A 142 11.14 13.46 7.65
N SER A 143 11.88 13.84 8.70
CA SER A 143 11.67 13.29 10.04
C SER A 143 10.31 13.70 10.62
N GLN A 144 9.83 14.90 10.33
CA GLN A 144 8.52 15.38 10.78
C GLN A 144 7.37 14.57 10.14
N VAL A 145 7.40 14.35 8.82
CA VAL A 145 6.41 13.50 8.13
C VAL A 145 6.40 12.09 8.73
N GLY A 146 7.58 11.48 8.84
CA GLY A 146 7.71 10.14 9.44
C GLY A 146 7.19 10.09 10.88
N SER A 147 7.46 11.12 11.68
CA SER A 147 6.96 11.20 13.05
C SER A 147 5.44 11.30 13.11
N VAL A 148 4.83 12.19 12.31
CA VAL A 148 3.38 12.40 12.29
C VAL A 148 2.65 11.12 11.87
N SER A 149 3.10 10.48 10.80
CA SER A 149 2.52 9.21 10.33
C SER A 149 2.75 8.07 11.35
N ALA A 150 3.86 8.11 12.10
CA ALA A 150 4.15 7.18 13.20
C ALA A 150 3.44 7.54 14.53
N ASN A 151 2.32 8.24 14.52
CA ASN A 151 1.62 8.70 15.73
C ASN A 151 2.49 9.57 16.66
N ASN A 152 3.25 10.50 16.09
CA ASN A 152 4.18 11.42 16.76
C ASN A 152 5.40 10.74 17.42
N ASP A 153 5.75 9.53 17.00
CA ASP A 153 6.98 8.86 17.42
C ASP A 153 8.20 9.47 16.70
N LYS A 154 8.89 10.37 17.39
CA LYS A 154 10.09 11.04 16.87
C LYS A 154 11.25 10.08 16.62
N THR A 155 11.31 8.96 17.32
CA THR A 155 12.35 7.94 17.14
C THR A 155 12.19 7.27 15.78
N ILE A 156 10.96 6.88 15.43
CA ILE A 156 10.64 6.30 14.12
C ILE A 156 10.92 7.30 13.00
N GLY A 157 10.43 8.54 13.14
CA GLY A 157 10.70 9.59 12.15
C GLY A 157 12.19 9.87 11.93
N GLY A 158 12.99 9.84 13.01
CA GLY A 158 14.44 10.00 12.96
C GLY A 158 15.14 8.86 12.20
N ILE A 159 14.78 7.61 12.50
CA ILE A 159 15.32 6.41 11.83
C ILE A 159 15.01 6.43 10.32
N ILE A 160 13.78 6.80 9.93
CA ILE A 160 13.38 6.88 8.52
C ILE A 160 14.17 7.99 7.81
N ALA A 161 14.32 9.16 8.42
CA ALA A 161 15.10 10.25 7.84
C ALA A 161 16.59 9.87 7.67
N GLU A 162 17.16 9.13 8.63
CA GLU A 162 18.53 8.61 8.53
C GLU A 162 18.64 7.56 7.41
N ALA A 163 17.67 6.65 7.31
CA ALA A 163 17.59 5.66 6.23
C ALA A 163 17.58 6.35 4.86
N MET A 164 16.67 7.30 4.66
CA MET A 164 16.58 8.08 3.41
C MET A 164 17.85 8.88 3.10
N LYS A 165 18.53 9.38 4.11
CA LYS A 165 19.81 10.07 3.91
C LYS A 165 20.91 9.12 3.44
N LYS A 166 20.92 7.86 3.93
CA LYS A 166 21.93 6.86 3.57
C LYS A 166 21.72 6.30 2.16
N VAL A 167 20.48 5.95 1.81
CA VAL A 167 20.18 5.32 0.51
C VAL A 167 19.76 6.31 -0.58
N GLY A 168 19.49 7.56 -0.24
CA GLY A 168 19.05 8.59 -1.18
C GLY A 168 17.55 8.55 -1.47
N LYS A 169 17.08 9.44 -2.37
CA LYS A 169 15.65 9.60 -2.69
C LYS A 169 15.04 8.38 -3.37
N ASP A 170 15.82 7.74 -4.24
CA ASP A 170 15.44 6.57 -5.04
C ASP A 170 15.88 5.26 -4.39
N GLY A 171 16.47 5.34 -3.18
CA GLY A 171 16.95 4.19 -2.44
C GLY A 171 15.83 3.36 -1.83
N VAL A 172 16.11 2.09 -1.60
CA VAL A 172 15.16 1.13 -1.06
C VAL A 172 15.27 1.09 0.45
N ILE A 173 14.13 1.19 1.12
CA ILE A 173 14.00 1.00 2.57
C ILE A 173 13.02 -0.15 2.80
N THR A 174 13.42 -1.12 3.60
CA THR A 174 12.59 -2.26 4.02
C THR A 174 12.46 -2.31 5.53
N VAL A 175 11.39 -2.93 6.01
CA VAL A 175 11.12 -3.07 7.44
C VAL A 175 11.09 -4.55 7.78
N GLU A 176 11.91 -4.96 8.75
CA GLU A 176 12.02 -6.34 9.22
C GLU A 176 11.81 -6.44 10.73
N GLU A 177 11.50 -7.63 11.19
CA GLU A 177 11.40 -7.93 12.61
C GLU A 177 12.79 -8.18 13.20
N ALA A 178 13.12 -7.46 14.28
CA ALA A 178 14.35 -7.71 15.03
C ALA A 178 14.15 -8.88 16.01
N LYS A 179 15.24 -9.58 16.30
CA LYS A 179 15.28 -10.55 17.40
C LYS A 179 15.52 -9.88 18.77
N SER A 180 15.86 -8.58 18.76
CA SER A 180 16.11 -7.75 19.93
C SER A 180 14.92 -6.85 20.23
N ILE A 181 14.89 -6.26 21.43
CA ILE A 181 13.87 -5.27 21.82
C ILE A 181 14.13 -3.91 21.13
N GLU A 182 15.37 -3.63 20.77
CA GLU A 182 15.77 -2.35 20.19
C GLU A 182 15.53 -2.34 18.68
N THR A 183 15.04 -1.19 18.18
CA THR A 183 14.92 -0.92 16.76
C THR A 183 16.24 -0.36 16.23
N SER A 184 16.74 -0.91 15.12
CA SER A 184 18.01 -0.53 14.52
C SER A 184 17.89 -0.30 13.01
N LEU A 185 18.85 0.43 12.44
CA LEU A 185 18.98 0.69 11.02
C LEU A 185 20.29 0.10 10.51
N GLU A 186 20.20 -0.79 9.53
CA GLU A 186 21.36 -1.32 8.80
C GLU A 186 21.25 -0.96 7.33
N VAL A 187 22.39 -0.80 6.65
CA VAL A 187 22.44 -0.67 5.18
C VAL A 187 23.22 -1.86 4.66
N VAL A 188 22.59 -2.58 3.75
CA VAL A 188 23.12 -3.83 3.19
C VAL A 188 23.17 -3.77 1.68
N GLU A 189 24.02 -4.62 1.09
CA GLU A 189 24.05 -4.79 -0.37
C GLU A 189 22.72 -5.36 -0.86
N GLY A 190 22.19 -4.79 -1.92
CA GLY A 190 20.90 -5.19 -2.46
C GLY A 190 20.39 -4.22 -3.49
N MET A 191 19.25 -4.57 -4.09
CA MET A 191 18.58 -3.72 -5.06
C MET A 191 17.11 -4.05 -5.20
N GLN A 192 16.34 -3.10 -5.72
CA GLN A 192 14.94 -3.31 -6.10
C GLN A 192 14.75 -3.02 -7.59
N PHE A 193 13.85 -3.77 -8.22
CA PHE A 193 13.41 -3.52 -9.57
C PHE A 193 11.89 -3.71 -9.72
N ASP A 194 11.32 -3.02 -10.70
CA ASP A 194 9.90 -2.88 -10.97
C ASP A 194 9.32 -4.10 -11.74
N ARG A 195 9.35 -5.27 -11.13
CA ARG A 195 8.69 -6.50 -11.59
C ARG A 195 8.21 -7.29 -10.39
N GLY A 196 6.93 -7.58 -10.33
CA GLY A 196 6.32 -8.43 -9.32
C GLY A 196 6.22 -9.89 -9.75
N TYR A 197 5.62 -10.71 -8.91
CA TYR A 197 5.44 -12.14 -9.17
C TYR A 197 4.56 -12.41 -10.39
N LEU A 198 4.89 -13.45 -11.15
CA LEU A 198 4.13 -13.88 -12.32
C LEU A 198 2.79 -14.55 -11.99
N SER A 199 2.61 -14.99 -10.75
CA SER A 199 1.39 -15.61 -10.29
C SER A 199 1.14 -15.32 -8.81
N PRO A 200 -0.08 -14.95 -8.40
CA PRO A 200 -0.44 -14.79 -6.99
C PRO A 200 -0.26 -16.06 -6.16
N TYR A 201 -0.20 -17.22 -6.78
CA TYR A 201 0.06 -18.49 -6.10
C TYR A 201 1.48 -18.62 -5.54
N PHE A 202 2.41 -17.74 -5.91
CA PHE A 202 3.74 -17.66 -5.29
C PHE A 202 3.73 -16.95 -3.94
N VAL A 203 2.68 -16.23 -3.59
CA VAL A 203 2.52 -15.51 -2.32
C VAL A 203 2.72 -16.46 -1.13
N THR A 204 3.48 -16.00 -0.15
CA THR A 204 3.74 -16.69 1.12
C THR A 204 3.06 -15.98 2.28
N ASP A 205 2.91 -14.66 2.21
CA ASP A 205 2.18 -13.81 3.15
C ASP A 205 0.90 -13.28 2.48
N ALA A 206 -0.24 -13.91 2.79
CA ALA A 206 -1.53 -13.55 2.21
C ALA A 206 -2.08 -12.22 2.74
N GLU A 207 -1.67 -11.75 3.92
CA GLU A 207 -2.12 -10.48 4.48
C GLU A 207 -1.51 -9.31 3.70
N ARG A 208 -0.23 -9.44 3.29
CA ARG A 208 0.52 -8.44 2.54
C ARG A 208 0.50 -8.68 1.02
N MET A 209 0.04 -9.84 0.59
CA MET A 209 0.16 -10.29 -0.80
C MET A 209 1.60 -10.28 -1.30
N GLU A 210 2.53 -10.74 -0.46
CA GLU A 210 3.97 -10.81 -0.75
C GLU A 210 4.47 -12.25 -0.78
N ALA A 211 5.49 -12.50 -1.60
CA ALA A 211 6.28 -13.72 -1.56
C ALA A 211 7.63 -13.42 -0.91
N GLU A 212 7.88 -13.99 0.27
CA GLU A 212 9.15 -13.92 0.97
C GLU A 212 9.94 -15.22 0.77
N LEU A 213 11.20 -15.09 0.35
CA LEU A 213 12.14 -16.19 0.17
C LEU A 213 13.40 -15.89 0.99
N ASN A 214 13.72 -16.74 1.96
CA ASN A 214 14.89 -16.59 2.83
C ASN A 214 16.01 -17.56 2.41
N ASP A 215 17.28 -17.12 2.44
CA ASP A 215 18.45 -17.86 1.97
C ASP A 215 18.25 -18.42 0.55
N CYS A 216 17.85 -17.53 -0.36
CA CYS A 216 17.31 -17.86 -1.66
C CYS A 216 18.41 -17.98 -2.72
N SER A 217 18.31 -19.01 -3.57
CA SER A 217 19.07 -19.13 -4.82
C SER A 217 18.35 -18.38 -5.94
N ILE A 218 19.09 -17.77 -6.85
CA ILE A 218 18.54 -16.90 -7.91
C ILE A 218 19.03 -17.39 -9.27
N LEU A 219 18.10 -17.78 -10.13
CA LEU A 219 18.38 -18.07 -11.55
C LEU A 219 18.13 -16.81 -12.39
N LEU A 220 19.15 -16.40 -13.15
CA LEU A 220 19.08 -15.26 -14.06
C LEU A 220 19.13 -15.77 -15.50
N GLN A 221 17.98 -15.79 -16.18
CA GLN A 221 17.85 -16.30 -17.54
C GLN A 221 17.54 -15.17 -18.52
N GLU A 222 18.37 -15.04 -19.58
CA GLU A 222 18.18 -13.98 -20.58
C GLU A 222 16.91 -14.18 -21.40
N LYS A 223 16.62 -15.43 -21.81
CA LYS A 223 15.49 -15.79 -22.66
C LYS A 223 14.27 -16.22 -21.84
N LYS A 224 13.13 -16.31 -22.52
CA LYS A 224 11.91 -16.85 -21.92
C LYS A 224 12.03 -18.35 -21.65
N ILE A 225 11.33 -18.82 -20.62
CA ILE A 225 11.22 -20.22 -20.23
C ILE A 225 9.78 -20.68 -20.46
N SER A 226 9.55 -21.56 -21.45
CA SER A 226 8.25 -22.14 -21.75
C SER A 226 8.23 -23.65 -21.57
N SER A 227 9.39 -24.31 -21.76
CA SER A 227 9.56 -25.76 -21.61
C SER A 227 10.05 -26.12 -20.22
N MET A 228 9.38 -27.04 -19.58
CA MET A 228 9.80 -27.57 -18.27
C MET A 228 11.04 -28.45 -18.36
N LYS A 229 11.25 -29.10 -19.52
CA LYS A 229 12.33 -30.08 -19.73
C LYS A 229 13.71 -29.48 -19.46
N ASP A 230 13.95 -28.24 -19.88
CA ASP A 230 15.25 -27.58 -19.77
C ASP A 230 15.53 -27.11 -18.33
N LEU A 231 14.46 -26.86 -17.55
CA LEU A 231 14.55 -26.42 -16.16
C LEU A 231 14.60 -27.58 -15.15
N LEU A 232 14.14 -28.77 -15.54
CA LEU A 232 14.00 -29.94 -14.66
C LEU A 232 15.30 -30.34 -13.93
N PRO A 233 16.48 -30.40 -14.60
CA PRO A 233 17.73 -30.79 -13.93
C PRO A 233 18.12 -29.83 -12.78
N LEU A 234 17.82 -28.52 -12.95
CA LEU A 234 18.09 -27.54 -11.92
C LEU A 234 17.08 -27.66 -10.76
N LEU A 235 15.78 -27.84 -11.06
CA LEU A 235 14.75 -27.99 -10.02
C LEU A 235 14.97 -29.23 -9.15
N GLU A 236 15.47 -30.32 -9.71
CA GLU A 236 15.84 -31.51 -8.94
C GLU A 236 17.00 -31.23 -7.97
N GLN A 237 18.00 -30.44 -8.39
CA GLN A 237 19.10 -30.02 -7.52
C GLN A 237 18.58 -29.10 -6.39
N ILE A 238 17.69 -28.12 -6.71
CA ILE A 238 17.08 -27.22 -5.75
C ILE A 238 16.22 -27.99 -4.75
N ALA A 239 15.38 -28.92 -5.21
CA ALA A 239 14.57 -29.78 -4.34
C ALA A 239 15.43 -30.57 -3.33
N LYS A 240 16.58 -31.12 -3.78
CA LYS A 240 17.51 -31.81 -2.91
C LYS A 240 18.22 -30.90 -1.91
N SER A 241 18.50 -29.66 -2.29
CA SER A 241 19.13 -28.66 -1.41
C SER A 241 18.20 -28.11 -0.34
N GLY A 242 16.88 -28.16 -0.57
CA GLY A 242 15.84 -27.57 0.28
C GLY A 242 15.82 -26.03 0.30
N ARG A 243 16.64 -25.36 -0.54
CA ARG A 243 16.71 -23.91 -0.61
C ARG A 243 15.60 -23.35 -1.50
N PRO A 244 15.03 -22.19 -1.17
CA PRO A 244 14.14 -21.46 -2.06
C PRO A 244 14.84 -21.05 -3.37
N LEU A 245 14.07 -20.94 -4.45
CA LEU A 245 14.53 -20.50 -5.75
C LEU A 245 13.70 -19.31 -6.26
N LEU A 246 14.36 -18.23 -6.60
CA LEU A 246 13.79 -17.19 -7.44
C LEU A 246 14.25 -17.37 -8.88
N ILE A 247 13.31 -17.37 -9.83
CA ILE A 247 13.61 -17.39 -11.26
C ILE A 247 13.33 -16.01 -11.84
N ILE A 248 14.34 -15.36 -12.41
CA ILE A 248 14.24 -14.11 -13.12
C ILE A 248 14.55 -14.41 -14.60
N ALA A 249 13.54 -14.30 -15.46
CA ALA A 249 13.67 -14.58 -16.87
C ALA A 249 12.95 -13.52 -17.71
N GLU A 250 13.23 -13.47 -19.02
CA GLU A 250 12.47 -12.60 -19.94
C GLU A 250 10.97 -12.76 -19.76
N ASP A 251 10.50 -14.01 -19.75
CA ASP A 251 9.15 -14.42 -19.38
C ASP A 251 9.17 -15.90 -18.95
N ILE A 252 8.15 -16.30 -18.17
CA ILE A 252 7.93 -17.71 -17.84
C ILE A 252 6.47 -17.99 -18.09
N GLU A 253 6.19 -18.87 -19.04
CA GLU A 253 4.85 -19.09 -19.55
C GLU A 253 4.51 -20.57 -19.75
N GLY A 254 3.25 -20.86 -20.03
CA GLY A 254 2.78 -22.18 -20.42
C GLY A 254 3.04 -23.27 -19.37
N GLU A 255 3.59 -24.39 -19.81
CA GLU A 255 3.85 -25.57 -18.98
C GLU A 255 4.83 -25.28 -17.83
N ALA A 256 5.85 -24.45 -18.08
CA ALA A 256 6.86 -24.11 -17.07
C ALA A 256 6.22 -23.38 -15.88
N LEU A 257 5.45 -22.32 -16.13
CA LEU A 257 4.77 -21.57 -15.07
C LEU A 257 3.78 -22.44 -14.29
N ALA A 258 2.95 -23.21 -15.02
CA ALA A 258 1.94 -24.08 -14.39
C ALA A 258 2.60 -25.13 -13.47
N THR A 259 3.71 -25.72 -13.90
CA THR A 259 4.44 -26.72 -13.11
C THR A 259 5.09 -26.11 -11.87
N LEU A 260 5.69 -24.92 -11.97
CA LEU A 260 6.23 -24.19 -10.81
C LEU A 260 5.15 -23.91 -9.77
N VAL A 261 3.98 -23.39 -10.20
CA VAL A 261 2.83 -23.13 -9.33
C VAL A 261 2.35 -24.41 -8.65
N VAL A 262 2.17 -25.52 -9.39
CA VAL A 262 1.71 -26.78 -8.81
C VAL A 262 2.70 -27.32 -7.77
N ASN A 263 4.00 -27.26 -8.03
CA ASN A 263 5.02 -27.74 -7.08
C ASN A 263 5.11 -26.84 -5.84
N LYS A 264 4.92 -25.51 -6.00
CA LYS A 264 4.80 -24.57 -4.88
C LYS A 264 3.60 -24.91 -4.00
N LEU A 265 2.41 -25.11 -4.60
CA LEU A 265 1.17 -25.45 -3.88
C LEU A 265 1.26 -26.80 -3.16
N ARG A 266 1.97 -27.76 -3.74
CA ARG A 266 2.24 -29.07 -3.11
C ARG A 266 3.31 -29.02 -2.01
N GLY A 267 3.99 -27.89 -1.84
CA GLY A 267 5.10 -27.76 -0.87
C GLY A 267 6.36 -28.53 -1.24
N THR A 268 6.48 -29.05 -2.49
CA THR A 268 7.67 -29.75 -2.97
C THR A 268 8.81 -28.80 -3.32
N LEU A 269 8.48 -27.58 -3.72
CA LEU A 269 9.46 -26.52 -4.02
C LEU A 269 9.03 -25.21 -3.37
N SER A 270 9.95 -24.52 -2.73
CA SER A 270 9.81 -23.11 -2.37
C SER A 270 10.33 -22.29 -3.54
N VAL A 271 9.44 -21.79 -4.40
CA VAL A 271 9.81 -21.11 -5.64
C VAL A 271 8.93 -19.91 -5.90
N ALA A 272 9.53 -18.88 -6.49
CA ALA A 272 8.81 -17.76 -7.12
C ALA A 272 9.44 -17.44 -8.47
N ALA A 273 8.66 -16.76 -9.32
CA ALA A 273 9.07 -16.42 -10.67
C ALA A 273 8.65 -14.98 -10.99
N VAL A 274 9.57 -14.22 -11.57
CA VAL A 274 9.36 -12.82 -11.97
C VAL A 274 9.92 -12.57 -13.37
N LYS A 275 9.40 -11.53 -14.05
CA LYS A 275 10.00 -11.08 -15.31
C LYS A 275 11.28 -10.29 -15.04
N ALA A 276 12.25 -10.44 -15.93
CA ALA A 276 13.44 -9.61 -15.92
C ALA A 276 13.07 -8.14 -16.19
N PRO A 277 13.70 -7.18 -15.50
CA PRO A 277 13.45 -5.76 -15.72
C PRO A 277 14.04 -5.27 -17.06
N GLY A 278 13.39 -4.29 -17.69
CA GLY A 278 13.82 -3.72 -18.96
C GLY A 278 13.46 -4.54 -20.19
N PHE A 279 13.93 -4.09 -21.34
CA PHE A 279 13.71 -4.71 -22.66
C PHE A 279 15.01 -4.67 -23.50
N GLY A 280 15.21 -5.66 -24.37
CA GLY A 280 16.38 -5.73 -25.25
C GLY A 280 17.71 -5.65 -24.50
N ASP A 281 18.66 -4.82 -24.98
CA ASP A 281 19.99 -4.69 -24.39
C ASP A 281 19.96 -4.16 -22.94
N ARG A 282 18.96 -3.35 -22.60
CA ARG A 282 18.76 -2.89 -21.22
C ARG A 282 18.44 -4.04 -20.28
N ARG A 283 17.61 -5.00 -20.72
CA ARG A 283 17.32 -6.19 -19.92
C ARG A 283 18.58 -6.98 -19.63
N LYS A 284 19.43 -7.19 -20.66
CA LYS A 284 20.74 -7.84 -20.49
C LYS A 284 21.59 -7.12 -19.45
N ALA A 285 21.72 -5.81 -19.59
CA ALA A 285 22.51 -5.00 -18.68
C ALA A 285 21.96 -4.99 -17.24
N MET A 286 20.64 -5.02 -17.05
CA MET A 286 20.03 -5.12 -15.71
C MET A 286 20.17 -6.52 -15.12
N LEU A 287 20.08 -7.57 -15.91
CA LEU A 287 20.38 -8.95 -15.45
C LEU A 287 21.84 -9.08 -15.00
N GLU A 288 22.80 -8.44 -15.70
CA GLU A 288 24.19 -8.36 -15.27
C GLU A 288 24.36 -7.62 -13.95
N ASP A 289 23.65 -6.50 -13.76
CA ASP A 289 23.67 -5.75 -12.50
C ASP A 289 23.16 -6.61 -11.34
N ILE A 290 22.07 -7.37 -11.55
CA ILE A 290 21.54 -8.32 -10.57
C ILE A 290 22.54 -9.47 -10.31
N ALA A 291 23.19 -9.98 -11.36
CA ALA A 291 24.20 -11.02 -11.23
C ALA A 291 25.38 -10.57 -10.36
N ILE A 292 25.86 -9.35 -10.56
CA ILE A 292 26.94 -8.76 -9.76
C ILE A 292 26.52 -8.61 -8.28
N VAL A 293 25.31 -8.10 -8.02
CA VAL A 293 24.79 -7.93 -6.64
C VAL A 293 24.59 -9.26 -5.93
N THR A 294 24.21 -10.31 -6.67
CA THR A 294 23.87 -11.62 -6.08
C THR A 294 25.02 -12.65 -6.19
N GLY A 295 26.12 -12.30 -6.88
CA GLY A 295 27.25 -13.19 -7.09
C GLY A 295 26.96 -14.34 -8.05
N GLY A 296 25.88 -14.27 -8.85
CA GLY A 296 25.49 -15.26 -9.84
C GLY A 296 26.00 -14.97 -11.25
N LYS A 297 25.54 -15.79 -12.20
CA LYS A 297 25.82 -15.62 -13.62
C LYS A 297 24.52 -15.47 -14.41
N VAL A 298 24.55 -14.62 -15.45
CA VAL A 298 23.45 -14.56 -16.42
C VAL A 298 23.55 -15.77 -17.35
N ILE A 299 22.49 -16.55 -17.41
CA ILE A 299 22.40 -17.70 -18.30
C ILE A 299 21.97 -17.21 -19.67
N SER A 300 22.87 -17.27 -20.61
CA SER A 300 22.69 -16.82 -21.99
C SER A 300 23.32 -17.80 -22.97
N GLU A 301 22.59 -18.15 -24.04
CA GLU A 301 23.11 -18.99 -25.10
C GLU A 301 24.22 -18.28 -25.90
N GLU A 302 24.19 -16.94 -25.96
CA GLU A 302 25.26 -16.14 -26.58
C GLU A 302 26.60 -16.33 -25.83
N LEU A 303 26.52 -16.55 -24.51
CA LEU A 303 27.69 -16.87 -23.68
C LEU A 303 28.02 -18.38 -23.64
N GLY A 304 27.30 -19.20 -24.43
CA GLY A 304 27.50 -20.66 -24.50
C GLY A 304 26.89 -21.44 -23.33
N ILE A 305 26.09 -20.79 -22.46
CA ILE A 305 25.50 -21.45 -21.30
C ILE A 305 24.04 -21.78 -21.62
N LYS A 306 23.71 -23.06 -21.66
CA LYS A 306 22.36 -23.56 -21.84
C LYS A 306 21.69 -23.81 -20.49
N LEU A 307 20.38 -23.59 -20.38
CA LEU A 307 19.61 -23.76 -19.15
C LEU A 307 19.71 -25.20 -18.58
N GLU A 308 19.72 -26.20 -19.44
CA GLU A 308 19.86 -27.62 -19.08
C GLU A 308 21.18 -27.97 -18.37
N ASN A 309 22.22 -27.15 -18.54
CA ASN A 309 23.57 -27.36 -17.99
C ASN A 309 23.87 -26.51 -16.76
N VAL A 310 22.89 -25.70 -16.29
CA VAL A 310 23.07 -24.83 -15.14
C VAL A 310 23.25 -25.64 -13.86
N ARG A 311 24.21 -25.22 -13.05
CA ARG A 311 24.53 -25.80 -11.75
C ARG A 311 24.22 -24.84 -10.62
N LEU A 312 24.17 -25.33 -9.39
CA LEU A 312 23.93 -24.50 -8.20
C LEU A 312 25.00 -23.39 -8.03
N GLU A 313 26.23 -23.63 -8.47
CA GLU A 313 27.36 -22.67 -8.45
C GLU A 313 27.21 -21.50 -9.43
N ASP A 314 26.32 -21.60 -10.42
CA ASP A 314 26.04 -20.55 -11.39
C ASP A 314 24.91 -19.60 -10.90
N LEU A 315 24.17 -20.02 -9.86
CA LEU A 315 23.08 -19.25 -9.29
C LEU A 315 23.60 -18.11 -8.42
N GLY A 316 22.88 -16.99 -8.48
CA GLY A 316 23.03 -15.94 -7.48
C GLY A 316 22.43 -16.36 -6.14
N HIS A 317 22.81 -15.65 -5.07
CA HIS A 317 22.30 -15.88 -3.73
C HIS A 317 21.94 -14.55 -3.05
N ALA A 318 20.89 -14.58 -2.23
CA ALA A 318 20.53 -13.49 -1.35
C ALA A 318 19.96 -14.03 -0.04
N LYS A 319 20.20 -13.31 1.05
CA LYS A 319 19.70 -13.69 2.36
C LYS A 319 18.17 -13.60 2.43
N LYS A 320 17.61 -12.57 1.80
CA LYS A 320 16.16 -12.39 1.73
C LYS A 320 15.75 -11.78 0.40
N ILE A 321 14.62 -12.25 -0.13
CA ILE A 321 13.96 -11.65 -1.29
C ILE A 321 12.49 -11.43 -0.93
N THR A 322 11.99 -10.24 -1.21
CA THR A 322 10.57 -9.89 -1.07
C THR A 322 10.02 -9.51 -2.43
N ILE A 323 8.91 -10.12 -2.82
CA ILE A 323 8.26 -9.88 -4.11
C ILE A 323 6.80 -9.51 -3.85
N ASP A 324 6.41 -8.32 -4.23
CA ASP A 324 5.02 -7.89 -4.27
C ASP A 324 4.45 -8.00 -5.70
N LYS A 325 3.27 -7.44 -5.95
CA LYS A 325 2.63 -7.47 -7.29
C LYS A 325 3.38 -6.63 -8.33
N ASP A 326 4.17 -5.65 -7.91
CA ASP A 326 4.80 -4.64 -8.76
C ASP A 326 6.33 -4.70 -8.72
N ASN A 327 6.93 -5.14 -7.60
CA ASN A 327 8.36 -5.02 -7.33
C ASN A 327 8.98 -6.32 -6.83
N THR A 328 10.28 -6.46 -7.05
CA THR A 328 11.15 -7.47 -6.44
C THR A 328 12.31 -6.78 -5.75
N THR A 329 12.49 -7.04 -4.46
CA THR A 329 13.55 -6.49 -3.62
C THR A 329 14.49 -7.60 -3.18
N ILE A 330 15.77 -7.46 -3.51
CA ILE A 330 16.87 -8.34 -3.12
C ILE A 330 17.62 -7.70 -1.96
N ILE A 331 17.75 -8.40 -0.84
CA ILE A 331 18.35 -7.90 0.40
C ILE A 331 19.52 -8.80 0.78
N GLU A 332 20.67 -8.22 1.09
CA GLU A 332 21.93 -8.92 1.36
C GLU A 332 22.28 -9.94 0.25
N GLY A 333 22.50 -9.42 -0.97
CA GLY A 333 23.04 -10.23 -2.07
C GLY A 333 24.46 -10.69 -1.77
N ALA A 334 24.81 -11.89 -2.23
CA ALA A 334 26.12 -12.51 -1.99
C ALA A 334 27.24 -12.00 -2.93
N GLY A 335 26.99 -10.95 -3.71
CA GLY A 335 27.98 -10.34 -4.59
C GLY A 335 29.14 -9.73 -3.82
N LYS A 336 30.33 -9.72 -4.43
CA LYS A 336 31.50 -9.11 -3.82
C LYS A 336 31.42 -7.60 -3.96
N HIS A 337 31.65 -6.88 -2.88
CA HIS A 337 31.68 -5.41 -2.85
C HIS A 337 32.61 -4.80 -3.92
N SER A 338 33.79 -5.43 -4.15
CA SER A 338 34.73 -5.01 -5.20
C SER A 338 34.13 -5.03 -6.61
N ASP A 339 33.26 -6.02 -6.89
CA ASP A 339 32.66 -6.20 -8.20
C ASP A 339 31.52 -5.18 -8.40
N ILE A 340 30.78 -4.91 -7.34
CA ILE A 340 29.74 -3.85 -7.31
C ILE A 340 30.39 -2.47 -7.51
N GLU A 341 31.48 -2.16 -6.80
CA GLU A 341 32.23 -0.90 -7.00
C GLU A 341 32.80 -0.78 -8.42
N GLY A 342 33.31 -1.90 -8.99
CA GLY A 342 33.77 -1.96 -10.36
C GLY A 342 32.65 -1.59 -11.35
N ARG A 343 31.46 -2.16 -11.15
CA ARG A 343 30.28 -1.86 -11.97
C ARG A 343 29.82 -0.42 -11.83
N VAL A 344 29.80 0.12 -10.63
CA VAL A 344 29.50 1.54 -10.35
C VAL A 344 30.46 2.47 -11.11
N LYS A 345 31.77 2.17 -11.13
CA LYS A 345 32.75 2.95 -11.90
C LYS A 345 32.47 2.88 -13.41
N GLN A 346 32.15 1.69 -13.94
CA GLN A 346 31.79 1.52 -15.36
C GLN A 346 30.56 2.37 -15.74
N LEU A 347 29.50 2.33 -14.92
CA LEU A 347 28.29 3.12 -15.17
C LEU A 347 28.57 4.62 -15.15
N ARG A 348 29.41 5.11 -14.24
CA ARG A 348 29.81 6.53 -14.19
C ARG A 348 30.51 6.96 -15.47
N VAL A 349 31.43 6.16 -15.98
CA VAL A 349 32.11 6.44 -17.27
C VAL A 349 31.09 6.47 -18.41
N GLN A 350 30.18 5.48 -18.49
CA GLN A 350 29.14 5.46 -19.51
C GLN A 350 28.20 6.68 -19.45
N ILE A 351 27.88 7.19 -18.25
CA ILE A 351 27.09 8.41 -18.06
C ILE A 351 27.81 9.64 -18.61
N GLU A 352 29.14 9.72 -18.45
CA GLU A 352 29.96 10.81 -18.96
C GLU A 352 30.13 10.76 -20.48
N GLU A 353 30.26 9.55 -21.04
CA GLU A 353 30.51 9.35 -22.49
C GLU A 353 29.23 9.41 -23.33
N THR A 354 28.06 9.15 -22.79
CA THR A 354 26.81 9.13 -23.56
C THR A 354 26.38 10.52 -23.99
N THR A 355 26.03 10.66 -25.28
CA THR A 355 25.48 11.88 -25.86
C THR A 355 23.96 11.96 -25.84
N SER A 356 23.29 10.84 -25.51
CA SER A 356 21.85 10.73 -25.43
C SER A 356 21.37 11.08 -24.02
N ASP A 357 20.53 12.09 -23.87
CA ASP A 357 19.94 12.46 -22.56
C ASP A 357 19.08 11.35 -21.99
N TYR A 358 18.36 10.61 -22.85
CA TYR A 358 17.56 9.48 -22.44
C TYR A 358 18.41 8.31 -21.91
N ASP A 359 19.52 7.97 -22.58
CA ASP A 359 20.41 6.90 -22.12
C ASP A 359 21.14 7.33 -20.84
N ARG A 360 21.50 8.61 -20.74
CA ARG A 360 22.07 9.18 -19.51
C ARG A 360 21.14 9.02 -18.33
N GLU A 361 19.86 9.35 -18.49
CA GLU A 361 18.84 9.16 -17.45
C GLU A 361 18.74 7.69 -17.02
N LYS A 362 18.68 6.75 -17.96
CA LYS A 362 18.58 5.32 -17.67
C LYS A 362 19.84 4.72 -17.04
N LEU A 363 20.99 5.22 -17.40
CA LEU A 363 22.26 4.84 -16.72
C LEU A 363 22.32 5.41 -15.30
N GLN A 364 21.81 6.62 -15.07
CA GLN A 364 21.69 7.20 -13.73
C GLN A 364 20.73 6.42 -12.83
N GLU A 365 19.58 5.97 -13.35
CA GLU A 365 18.65 5.09 -12.62
C GLU A 365 19.34 3.78 -12.19
N ARG A 366 20.10 3.15 -13.10
CA ARG A 366 20.84 1.92 -12.78
C ARG A 366 21.92 2.16 -11.72
N LEU A 367 22.66 3.27 -11.87
CA LEU A 367 23.68 3.68 -10.92
C LEU A 367 23.07 3.89 -9.52
N ALA A 368 21.94 4.59 -9.42
CA ALA A 368 21.25 4.85 -8.15
C ALA A 368 20.84 3.55 -7.45
N LYS A 369 20.32 2.57 -8.21
CA LYS A 369 19.93 1.25 -7.69
C LYS A 369 21.11 0.44 -7.13
N LEU A 370 22.30 0.58 -7.70
CA LEU A 370 23.52 -0.14 -7.24
C LEU A 370 24.22 0.58 -6.07
N VAL A 371 24.28 1.92 -6.10
CA VAL A 371 25.02 2.70 -5.09
C VAL A 371 24.25 2.80 -3.77
N GLY A 372 22.93 2.86 -3.83
CA GLY A 372 22.07 3.08 -2.65
C GLY A 372 22.02 1.89 -1.70
N GLY A 373 22.20 0.66 -2.18
CA GLY A 373 21.93 -0.54 -1.40
C GLY A 373 20.48 -0.59 -0.91
N VAL A 374 20.23 -1.35 0.16
CA VAL A 374 18.95 -1.44 0.83
C VAL A 374 19.11 -1.05 2.29
N ALA A 375 18.36 -0.05 2.75
CA ALA A 375 18.27 0.28 4.17
C ALA A 375 17.25 -0.65 4.83
N VAL A 376 17.66 -1.42 5.81
CA VAL A 376 16.81 -2.37 6.56
C VAL A 376 16.55 -1.80 7.94
N ILE A 377 15.30 -1.41 8.21
CA ILE A 377 14.86 -1.00 9.54
C ILE A 377 14.40 -2.26 10.28
N LYS A 378 15.19 -2.70 11.25
CA LYS A 378 14.87 -3.86 12.10
C LYS A 378 14.10 -3.38 13.31
N VAL A 379 12.80 -3.67 13.36
CA VAL A 379 11.88 -3.25 14.42
C VAL A 379 11.94 -4.22 15.57
N GLY A 380 12.22 -3.72 16.78
CA GLY A 380 12.25 -4.50 18.01
C GLY A 380 11.11 -4.12 18.96
N ALA A 381 10.59 -5.11 19.70
CA ALA A 381 9.59 -4.92 20.75
C ALA A 381 9.67 -6.04 21.80
N ALA A 382 8.99 -5.85 22.94
CA ALA A 382 9.00 -6.82 24.03
C ALA A 382 8.03 -8.00 23.79
N THR A 383 6.95 -7.78 23.05
CA THR A 383 5.92 -8.78 22.74
C THR A 383 5.63 -8.85 21.26
N GLU A 384 5.15 -10.01 20.78
CA GLU A 384 4.79 -10.21 19.37
C GLU A 384 3.67 -9.23 18.90
N THR A 385 2.68 -8.98 19.77
CA THR A 385 1.60 -8.04 19.46
C THR A 385 2.12 -6.61 19.29
N GLU A 386 3.00 -6.17 20.19
CA GLU A 386 3.65 -4.85 20.09
C GLU A 386 4.56 -4.76 18.86
N LEU A 387 5.28 -5.85 18.54
CA LEU A 387 6.17 -5.92 17.39
C LEU A 387 5.39 -5.72 16.08
N LYS A 388 4.27 -6.41 15.92
CA LYS A 388 3.40 -6.28 14.73
C LYS A 388 2.83 -4.86 14.59
N GLU A 389 2.36 -4.28 15.71
CA GLU A 389 1.84 -2.91 15.71
C GLU A 389 2.93 -1.90 15.34
N LYS A 390 4.09 -2.00 15.99
CA LYS A 390 5.21 -1.09 15.74
C LYS A 390 5.77 -1.22 14.32
N LYS A 391 5.83 -2.45 13.78
CA LYS A 391 6.24 -2.70 12.40
C LYS A 391 5.29 -2.04 11.40
N ALA A 392 3.98 -2.23 11.55
CA ALA A 392 2.98 -1.59 10.69
C ALA A 392 3.11 -0.06 10.73
N ARG A 393 3.29 0.52 11.91
CA ARG A 393 3.48 1.96 12.11
C ARG A 393 4.75 2.49 11.44
N VAL A 394 5.84 1.73 11.46
CA VAL A 394 7.09 2.09 10.75
C VAL A 394 6.89 2.01 9.24
N GLU A 395 6.15 1.01 8.74
CA GLU A 395 5.82 0.86 7.32
C GLU A 395 4.95 2.03 6.82
N ASP A 396 3.91 2.40 7.55
CA ASP A 396 3.05 3.55 7.22
C ASP A 396 3.89 4.85 7.16
N ALA A 397 4.74 5.08 8.16
CA ALA A 397 5.61 6.24 8.21
C ALA A 397 6.64 6.28 7.06
N MET A 398 7.15 5.12 6.66
CA MET A 398 8.04 5.00 5.49
C MET A 398 7.30 5.35 4.19
N HIS A 399 6.11 4.82 4.00
CA HIS A 399 5.29 5.10 2.81
C HIS A 399 4.88 6.57 2.75
N ALA A 400 4.43 7.16 3.86
CA ALA A 400 4.10 8.58 3.95
C ALA A 400 5.32 9.47 3.63
N THR A 401 6.49 9.12 4.15
CA THR A 401 7.73 9.85 3.88
C THR A 401 8.12 9.79 2.40
N ARG A 402 8.00 8.62 1.76
CA ARG A 402 8.23 8.46 0.32
C ARG A 402 7.23 9.31 -0.49
N ALA A 403 5.94 9.24 -0.16
CA ALA A 403 4.89 10.05 -0.79
C ALA A 403 5.16 11.55 -0.67
N ALA A 404 5.71 12.00 0.47
CA ALA A 404 6.09 13.39 0.68
C ALA A 404 7.28 13.82 -0.18
N VAL A 405 8.27 12.94 -0.36
CA VAL A 405 9.41 13.23 -1.26
C VAL A 405 8.98 13.31 -2.72
N GLU A 406 8.00 12.49 -3.14
CA GLU A 406 7.48 12.46 -4.51
C GLU A 406 6.66 13.71 -4.87
N GLU A 407 5.67 14.10 -4.05
CA GLU A 407 4.72 15.18 -4.39
C GLU A 407 4.78 16.38 -3.44
N GLY A 408 5.69 16.39 -2.47
CA GLY A 408 5.77 17.46 -1.47
C GLY A 408 4.79 17.29 -0.32
N ILE A 409 4.71 18.35 0.50
CA ILE A 409 3.87 18.39 1.72
C ILE A 409 2.88 19.56 1.70
N VAL A 410 1.81 19.39 2.45
CA VAL A 410 0.78 20.40 2.74
C VAL A 410 0.59 20.53 4.25
N PRO A 411 -0.08 21.59 4.77
CA PRO A 411 -0.45 21.66 6.17
C PRO A 411 -1.31 20.46 6.57
N GLY A 412 -0.95 19.80 7.67
CA GLY A 412 -1.62 18.59 8.15
C GLY A 412 -2.93 18.87 8.91
N GLY A 413 -3.39 17.85 9.65
CA GLY A 413 -4.57 17.99 10.50
C GLY A 413 -5.89 18.28 9.76
N GLY A 414 -5.97 17.94 8.46
CA GLY A 414 -7.13 18.21 7.61
C GLY A 414 -7.23 19.66 7.12
N VAL A 415 -6.28 20.52 7.47
CA VAL A 415 -6.30 21.96 7.08
C VAL A 415 -6.16 22.12 5.58
N ALA A 416 -5.29 21.36 4.92
CA ALA A 416 -5.09 21.44 3.46
C ALA A 416 -6.40 21.22 2.68
N LEU A 417 -7.22 20.25 3.08
CA LEU A 417 -8.54 20.00 2.46
C LEU A 417 -9.51 21.17 2.70
N LEU A 418 -9.52 21.72 3.89
CA LEU A 418 -10.33 22.91 4.21
C LEU A 418 -9.92 24.12 3.37
N ARG A 419 -8.61 24.31 3.10
CA ARG A 419 -8.10 25.38 2.23
C ARG A 419 -8.46 25.21 0.76
N CYS A 420 -8.91 24.02 0.33
CA CYS A 420 -9.43 23.79 -1.01
C CYS A 420 -10.88 24.26 -1.20
N VAL A 421 -11.62 24.53 -0.12
CA VAL A 421 -13.03 24.96 -0.18
C VAL A 421 -13.24 26.18 -1.09
N PRO A 422 -12.44 27.27 -1.01
CA PRO A 422 -12.61 28.43 -1.89
C PRO A 422 -12.41 28.12 -3.37
N ALA A 423 -11.61 27.11 -3.73
CA ALA A 423 -11.42 26.71 -5.12
C ALA A 423 -12.68 26.01 -5.67
N VAL A 424 -13.34 25.18 -4.84
CA VAL A 424 -14.62 24.55 -5.18
C VAL A 424 -15.75 25.58 -5.30
N GLU A 425 -15.81 26.56 -4.39
CA GLU A 425 -16.82 27.62 -4.41
C GLU A 425 -16.75 28.56 -5.63
N LYS A 426 -15.57 28.67 -6.25
CA LYS A 426 -15.36 29.44 -7.48
C LYS A 426 -15.84 28.75 -8.75
N LEU A 427 -16.18 27.47 -8.69
CA LEU A 427 -16.71 26.74 -9.83
C LEU A 427 -18.08 27.28 -10.23
N LYS A 428 -18.28 27.48 -11.52
CA LYS A 428 -19.59 27.88 -12.08
C LYS A 428 -20.36 26.61 -12.47
N LEU A 429 -20.93 25.95 -11.46
CA LEU A 429 -21.76 24.77 -11.64
C LEU A 429 -23.24 25.17 -11.56
N GLU A 430 -24.10 24.47 -12.29
CA GLU A 430 -25.53 24.73 -12.36
C GLU A 430 -26.35 23.47 -12.00
N GLY A 431 -27.58 23.66 -11.53
CA GLY A 431 -28.52 22.60 -11.23
C GLY A 431 -27.95 21.52 -10.29
N ASP A 432 -28.13 20.28 -10.64
CA ASP A 432 -27.64 19.14 -9.83
C ASP A 432 -26.12 19.07 -9.71
N GLU A 433 -25.38 19.60 -10.68
CA GLU A 433 -23.90 19.67 -10.61
C GLU A 433 -23.48 20.66 -9.50
N ALA A 434 -24.18 21.77 -9.34
CA ALA A 434 -23.91 22.70 -8.23
C ALA A 434 -24.16 22.05 -6.87
N ILE A 435 -25.20 21.20 -6.76
CA ILE A 435 -25.47 20.43 -5.55
C ILE A 435 -24.31 19.44 -5.31
N GLY A 436 -23.82 18.77 -6.35
CA GLY A 436 -22.64 17.88 -6.29
C GLY A 436 -21.39 18.59 -5.77
N GLY A 437 -21.10 19.79 -6.28
CA GLY A 437 -20.01 20.64 -5.79
C GLY A 437 -20.17 21.01 -4.30
N ASN A 438 -21.39 21.33 -3.87
CA ASN A 438 -21.69 21.64 -2.47
C ASN A 438 -21.53 20.42 -1.54
N ILE A 439 -21.85 19.20 -2.01
CA ILE A 439 -21.61 17.97 -1.27
C ILE A 439 -20.11 17.82 -0.98
N LEU A 440 -19.27 17.98 -2.00
CA LEU A 440 -17.82 17.88 -1.81
C LEU A 440 -17.30 19.00 -0.90
N ARG A 441 -17.71 20.23 -1.14
CA ARG A 441 -17.36 21.39 -0.29
C ARG A 441 -17.57 21.09 1.20
N ARG A 442 -18.71 20.51 1.54
CA ARG A 442 -19.03 20.13 2.93
C ARG A 442 -18.16 18.97 3.42
N ALA A 443 -17.91 17.97 2.57
CA ALA A 443 -17.10 16.81 2.94
C ALA A 443 -15.63 17.15 3.22
N LEU A 444 -15.07 18.18 2.58
CA LEU A 444 -13.69 18.63 2.79
C LEU A 444 -13.39 19.09 4.22
N GLU A 445 -14.41 19.44 5.02
CA GLU A 445 -14.26 19.84 6.43
C GLU A 445 -14.15 18.61 7.37
N GLU A 446 -14.70 17.45 6.98
CA GLU A 446 -14.91 16.31 7.89
C GLU A 446 -13.63 15.70 8.45
N PRO A 447 -12.50 15.56 7.70
CA PRO A 447 -11.26 15.06 8.29
C PRO A 447 -10.75 15.91 9.45
N LEU A 448 -10.73 17.24 9.30
CA LEU A 448 -10.35 18.15 10.38
C LEU A 448 -11.32 18.02 11.57
N ARG A 449 -12.62 18.02 11.30
CA ARG A 449 -13.66 17.88 12.33
C ARG A 449 -13.50 16.59 13.10
N GLN A 450 -13.22 15.48 12.42
CA GLN A 450 -13.04 14.17 13.06
C GLN A 450 -11.79 14.13 13.95
N ILE A 451 -10.66 14.69 13.50
CA ILE A 451 -9.43 14.80 14.31
C ILE A 451 -9.71 15.57 15.61
N VAL A 452 -10.42 16.69 15.49
CA VAL A 452 -10.78 17.56 16.62
C VAL A 452 -11.74 16.85 17.58
N ASN A 453 -12.77 16.17 17.04
CA ASN A 453 -13.73 15.40 17.84
C ASN A 453 -13.04 14.28 18.62
N ASN A 454 -12.11 13.56 17.99
CA ASN A 454 -11.30 12.53 18.66
C ASN A 454 -10.43 13.09 19.80
N SER A 455 -10.14 14.40 19.76
CA SER A 455 -9.40 15.11 20.81
C SER A 455 -10.29 15.66 21.93
N GLY A 456 -11.62 15.48 21.82
CA GLY A 456 -12.59 15.93 22.83
C GLY A 456 -13.08 17.36 22.65
N TYR A 457 -12.80 18.00 21.51
CA TYR A 457 -13.26 19.35 21.18
C TYR A 457 -14.36 19.31 20.12
N GLU A 458 -15.10 20.42 20.00
CA GLU A 458 -16.18 20.57 19.01
C GLU A 458 -15.59 20.88 17.62
N GLY A 459 -15.60 19.87 16.72
CA GLY A 459 -14.97 19.95 15.41
C GLY A 459 -15.56 21.06 14.52
N ALA A 460 -16.85 21.37 14.64
CA ALA A 460 -17.48 22.41 13.84
C ALA A 460 -16.97 23.81 14.21
N VAL A 461 -16.79 24.08 15.50
CA VAL A 461 -16.29 25.37 16.01
C VAL A 461 -14.84 25.58 15.57
N VAL A 462 -14.02 24.53 15.68
CA VAL A 462 -12.60 24.61 15.28
C VAL A 462 -12.46 24.78 13.77
N ALA A 463 -13.23 24.04 12.96
CA ALA A 463 -13.22 24.16 11.50
C ALA A 463 -13.59 25.57 11.05
N GLU A 464 -14.63 26.18 11.66
CA GLU A 464 -15.04 27.55 11.36
C GLU A 464 -13.94 28.57 11.71
N LYS A 465 -13.29 28.43 12.87
CA LYS A 465 -12.19 29.32 13.28
C LYS A 465 -10.98 29.20 12.35
N VAL A 466 -10.63 27.99 11.90
CA VAL A 466 -9.55 27.79 10.93
C VAL A 466 -9.93 28.37 9.57
N ARG A 467 -11.17 28.22 9.13
CA ARG A 467 -11.67 28.75 7.84
C ARG A 467 -11.63 30.28 7.79
N GLN A 468 -11.93 30.96 8.89
CA GLN A 468 -11.90 32.41 8.98
C GLN A 468 -10.50 33.04 8.93
N SER A 469 -9.46 32.25 9.22
CA SER A 469 -8.09 32.73 9.14
C SER A 469 -7.60 32.82 7.70
N SER A 470 -6.97 33.93 7.33
CA SER A 470 -6.34 34.14 6.03
C SER A 470 -4.98 33.44 5.90
N GLU A 471 -4.39 32.99 6.99
CA GLU A 471 -3.10 32.30 7.01
C GLU A 471 -3.27 30.85 6.55
N LEU A 472 -2.56 30.46 5.48
CA LEU A 472 -2.73 29.15 4.84
C LEU A 472 -2.38 27.98 5.77
N ASN A 473 -1.36 28.15 6.62
CA ASN A 473 -0.86 27.10 7.51
C ASN A 473 -1.53 27.11 8.90
N PHE A 474 -2.33 28.14 9.20
CA PHE A 474 -3.02 28.24 10.49
C PHE A 474 -4.01 27.11 10.68
N GLY A 475 -3.88 26.38 11.79
CA GLY A 475 -4.73 25.26 12.13
C GLY A 475 -4.75 24.97 13.63
N PHE A 476 -5.49 23.93 14.00
CA PHE A 476 -5.55 23.42 15.37
C PHE A 476 -4.65 22.19 15.50
N ASN A 477 -3.61 22.29 16.30
CA ASN A 477 -2.77 21.17 16.67
C ASN A 477 -3.47 20.34 17.75
N ALA A 478 -4.05 19.22 17.37
CA ALA A 478 -4.84 18.36 18.25
C ALA A 478 -4.01 17.66 19.35
N GLU A 479 -2.69 17.60 19.21
CA GLU A 479 -1.80 17.06 20.25
C GLU A 479 -1.53 18.07 21.37
N THR A 480 -1.19 19.31 20.99
CA THR A 480 -0.87 20.39 21.93
C THR A 480 -2.08 21.21 22.33
N GLU A 481 -3.24 21.01 21.68
CA GLU A 481 -4.50 21.73 21.87
C GLU A 481 -4.40 23.24 21.60
N LYS A 482 -3.51 23.62 20.66
CA LYS A 482 -3.23 25.03 20.33
C LYS A 482 -3.55 25.34 18.87
N TYR A 483 -3.91 26.61 18.65
CA TYR A 483 -3.95 27.16 17.30
C TYR A 483 -2.60 27.75 16.95
N GLU A 484 -2.01 27.31 15.86
CA GLU A 484 -0.66 27.69 15.45
C GLU A 484 -0.41 27.46 13.97
N ASP A 485 0.74 27.89 13.44
CA ASP A 485 1.20 27.48 12.11
C ASP A 485 1.60 26.01 12.16
N LEU A 486 0.78 25.15 11.55
CA LEU A 486 0.98 23.70 11.58
C LEU A 486 2.23 23.25 10.84
N VAL A 487 2.64 23.96 9.78
CA VAL A 487 3.88 23.65 9.06
C VAL A 487 5.10 23.95 9.92
N ALA A 488 5.10 25.09 10.61
CA ALA A 488 6.16 25.45 11.57
C ALA A 488 6.20 24.50 12.77
N ALA A 489 5.03 24.03 13.22
CA ALA A 489 4.90 23.05 14.31
C ALA A 489 5.27 21.62 13.88
N GLY A 490 5.53 21.36 12.58
CA GLY A 490 5.85 20.03 12.07
C GLY A 490 4.63 19.13 11.82
N VAL A 491 3.40 19.66 11.91
CA VAL A 491 2.15 18.95 11.59
C VAL A 491 1.89 19.11 10.10
N ILE A 492 2.41 18.17 9.32
CA ILE A 492 2.41 18.20 7.86
C ILE A 492 1.99 16.85 7.29
N ASP A 493 1.22 16.89 6.20
CA ASP A 493 0.75 15.70 5.48
C ASP A 493 1.39 15.63 4.09
N PRO A 494 1.69 14.43 3.56
CA PRO A 494 2.11 14.27 2.17
C PRO A 494 0.98 14.66 1.21
N THR A 495 1.29 15.47 0.21
CA THR A 495 0.32 15.90 -0.81
C THR A 495 -0.29 14.72 -1.54
N LYS A 496 0.52 13.73 -1.91
CA LYS A 496 0.08 12.49 -2.57
C LYS A 496 -0.96 11.73 -1.74
N VAL A 497 -0.73 11.59 -0.42
CA VAL A 497 -1.66 10.92 0.51
C VAL A 497 -3.00 11.65 0.55
N THR A 498 -2.99 12.96 0.79
CA THR A 498 -4.20 13.79 0.89
C THR A 498 -5.00 13.79 -0.41
N ARG A 499 -4.31 13.91 -1.55
CA ARG A 499 -4.92 13.88 -2.88
C ARG A 499 -5.53 12.52 -3.21
N THR A 500 -4.80 11.43 -2.98
CA THR A 500 -5.26 10.07 -3.27
C THR A 500 -6.47 9.70 -2.41
N ALA A 501 -6.44 10.05 -1.12
CA ALA A 501 -7.56 9.85 -0.21
C ALA A 501 -8.84 10.54 -0.73
N LEU A 502 -8.73 11.81 -1.17
CA LEU A 502 -9.86 12.56 -1.72
C LEU A 502 -10.40 11.93 -3.02
N GLN A 503 -9.52 11.58 -3.95
CA GLN A 503 -9.90 11.01 -5.25
C GLN A 503 -10.58 9.65 -5.10
N ASN A 504 -10.02 8.75 -4.30
CA ASN A 504 -10.58 7.41 -4.08
C ASN A 504 -11.93 7.49 -3.33
N ALA A 505 -12.02 8.33 -2.31
CA ALA A 505 -13.26 8.54 -1.57
C ALA A 505 -14.38 9.05 -2.47
N ALA A 506 -14.11 10.07 -3.27
CA ALA A 506 -15.09 10.65 -4.17
C ALA A 506 -15.51 9.71 -5.29
N SER A 507 -14.56 8.96 -5.87
CA SER A 507 -14.83 7.97 -6.92
C SER A 507 -15.86 6.93 -6.46
N ILE A 508 -15.60 6.29 -5.33
CA ILE A 508 -16.48 5.22 -4.82
C ILE A 508 -17.80 5.80 -4.29
N ALA A 509 -17.76 6.92 -3.56
CA ALA A 509 -19.00 7.56 -3.05
C ALA A 509 -19.92 8.02 -4.19
N ALA A 510 -19.37 8.58 -5.28
CA ALA A 510 -20.14 8.98 -6.44
C ALA A 510 -20.76 7.77 -7.18
N LEU A 511 -20.05 6.65 -7.26
CA LEU A 511 -20.62 5.40 -7.80
C LEU A 511 -21.76 4.88 -6.94
N LEU A 512 -21.61 4.87 -5.62
CA LEU A 512 -22.65 4.45 -4.69
C LEU A 512 -23.91 5.34 -4.82
N LEU A 513 -23.77 6.65 -5.05
CA LEU A 513 -24.91 7.56 -5.26
C LEU A 513 -25.71 7.23 -6.52
N THR A 514 -25.07 6.70 -7.56
CA THR A 514 -25.73 6.33 -8.82
C THR A 514 -26.33 4.91 -8.78
N THR A 515 -26.18 4.19 -7.68
CA THR A 515 -26.70 2.82 -7.52
C THR A 515 -28.19 2.84 -7.22
N GLU A 516 -28.99 2.05 -7.99
CA GLU A 516 -30.43 1.92 -7.82
C GLU A 516 -30.85 0.52 -7.37
N ALA A 517 -30.03 -0.50 -7.62
CA ALA A 517 -30.34 -1.88 -7.24
C ALA A 517 -29.11 -2.58 -6.64
N LEU A 518 -29.34 -3.40 -5.63
CA LEU A 518 -28.37 -4.30 -5.03
C LEU A 518 -28.77 -5.74 -5.29
N ILE A 519 -27.80 -6.56 -5.67
CA ILE A 519 -27.97 -8.00 -5.89
C ILE A 519 -27.01 -8.74 -4.96
N THR A 520 -27.53 -9.36 -3.91
CA THR A 520 -26.73 -10.07 -2.90
C THR A 520 -27.09 -11.55 -2.85
N GLU A 521 -26.18 -12.37 -2.38
CA GLU A 521 -26.48 -13.78 -2.08
C GLU A 521 -27.28 -13.88 -0.78
N ILE A 522 -28.28 -14.75 -0.77
CA ILE A 522 -29.00 -15.08 0.46
C ILE A 522 -28.12 -16.08 1.23
N LYS A 523 -27.59 -15.67 2.38
CA LYS A 523 -26.90 -16.59 3.28
C LYS A 523 -27.94 -17.57 3.83
N GLU A 524 -27.90 -18.84 3.40
CA GLU A 524 -28.68 -19.89 4.03
C GLU A 524 -28.09 -20.14 5.42
N ASP A 525 -28.96 -20.12 6.44
CA ASP A 525 -28.59 -20.62 7.77
C ASP A 525 -28.18 -22.09 7.60
N GLN A 526 -26.90 -22.40 7.78
CA GLN A 526 -26.44 -23.77 7.86
C GLN A 526 -27.14 -24.41 9.07
N LYS A 527 -28.27 -25.08 8.80
CA LYS A 527 -28.86 -25.99 9.78
C LYS A 527 -27.79 -26.99 10.16
N ALA A 528 -27.38 -26.98 11.43
CA ALA A 528 -26.49 -27.99 11.97
C ALA A 528 -26.99 -29.38 11.51
N PRO A 529 -26.12 -30.27 10.99
CA PRO A 529 -26.53 -31.58 10.59
C PRO A 529 -27.25 -32.24 11.79
N ALA A 530 -28.50 -32.66 11.58
CA ALA A 530 -29.25 -33.36 12.60
C ALA A 530 -28.44 -34.58 13.05
N MET A 531 -28.07 -34.64 14.32
CA MET A 531 -27.45 -35.83 14.89
C MET A 531 -28.36 -37.02 14.60
N PRO A 532 -27.85 -38.13 14.06
CA PRO A 532 -28.66 -39.33 13.92
C PRO A 532 -29.15 -39.73 15.32
N GLN A 533 -30.47 -39.74 15.43
CA GLN A 533 -31.16 -40.21 16.65
C GLN A 533 -30.75 -41.66 16.85
N GLY A 534 -29.97 -41.94 17.88
CA GLY A 534 -29.49 -43.28 18.22
C GLY A 534 -30.69 -44.22 18.33
N GLY A 535 -30.73 -45.22 17.42
CA GLY A 535 -31.67 -46.28 17.49
C GLY A 535 -31.59 -47.00 18.81
N GLY A 536 -32.69 -47.07 19.54
CA GLY A 536 -32.79 -47.78 20.79
C GLY A 536 -32.38 -49.27 20.60
N MET A 537 -31.46 -49.73 21.44
CA MET A 537 -31.23 -51.14 21.67
C MET A 537 -32.48 -51.65 22.43
N GLY A 538 -33.35 -52.34 21.73
CA GLY A 538 -34.39 -53.14 22.33
C GLY A 538 -33.77 -54.32 23.05
N ASP A 539 -34.34 -54.64 24.20
CA ASP A 539 -34.10 -55.80 25.04
C ASP A 539 -34.04 -57.11 24.22
N MET A 540 -33.00 -57.89 24.43
CA MET A 540 -33.09 -59.36 24.36
C MET A 540 -32.23 -59.97 25.46
N TYR A 541 -32.92 -60.64 26.38
CA TYR A 541 -32.56 -61.71 27.34
C TYR A 541 -31.09 -62.03 27.55
#